data_25960ba00b219c036273819cdedaa1e0
#
_entry.id   25960ba00b219c036273819cdedaa1e0
#
_cell.length_a   1.000
_cell.length_b   1.000
_cell.length_c   1.000
_cell.angle_alpha   90.00
_cell.angle_beta   90.00
_cell.angle_gamma   90.00
#
_symmetry.space_group_name_H-M   'P 1'
#
loop_
_entity.id
_entity.type
_entity.pdbx_description
1 polymer ?
#
loop_
_entity_poly.entity_id
_entity_poly.type
_entity_poly.pdbx_seq_one_letter_code
_entity_poly.pdbx_strand_id
1 'polypeptide(L)'
;MIACGMRVLRGLAVLPALLAGAAHAGEAGYPERPIRFIVPFAAGGAADVTARLVAQRLADVWRQQVVVDNRGGANGQIGCEIAAKAPPDGFTWLMATSSTHGSYVGFIAKMTYDPVKDFDAVTQLVSIPSVLAVHPTIPARSVDELVKLARARPGQLTFGSGGTAGVPHLAGELFMSMAGVDMVHVPYKSGAQSSIALLSGDVAMTFNTLVTSVPYIRQGKLRPLGVTSIRRAALMPDVPTISEAGLKGYEIITWYGISLPAGSPKPVIEKIHADTVKVLAMPEVRTVLDSLGAAPVGNTPAEFARVIETGIPRWVKLVKSMRSPGK
;
A
#
# COMPACT_ATOMS: atom_id res chain seq x y z
N MET A 1 41.32 -85.98 20.41
CA MET A 1 41.16 -85.25 19.17
C MET A 1 39.89 -84.42 19.32
N ILE A 2 40.08 -83.14 19.47
CA ILE A 2 39.08 -82.20 19.96
C ILE A 2 38.54 -81.43 18.77
N ALA A 3 37.24 -81.49 18.49
CA ALA A 3 36.57 -80.72 17.47
C ALA A 3 36.06 -79.41 18.06
N CYS A 4 36.58 -78.32 17.56
CA CYS A 4 36.19 -76.97 17.95
C CYS A 4 34.96 -76.50 17.16
N GLY A 5 33.84 -76.26 17.83
CA GLY A 5 32.62 -75.77 17.21
C GLY A 5 32.59 -74.27 17.15
N MET A 6 32.48 -73.71 15.97
CA MET A 6 32.44 -72.26 15.68
C MET A 6 30.96 -71.80 15.72
N ARG A 7 30.60 -71.04 16.75
CA ARG A 7 29.30 -70.37 16.87
C ARG A 7 29.30 -69.07 16.01
N VAL A 8 28.46 -69.05 15.00
CA VAL A 8 28.17 -67.87 14.18
C VAL A 8 27.15 -67.01 14.93
N LEU A 9 27.58 -65.86 15.44
CA LEU A 9 26.69 -64.82 15.96
C LEU A 9 26.05 -64.09 14.76
N ARG A 10 24.77 -64.22 14.62
CA ARG A 10 23.97 -63.37 13.71
C ARG A 10 23.70 -62.04 14.44
N GLY A 11 24.42 -61.00 14.02
CA GLY A 11 24.16 -59.62 14.44
C GLY A 11 22.88 -59.12 13.77
N LEU A 12 21.86 -58.81 14.56
CA LEU A 12 20.62 -58.17 14.13
C LEU A 12 20.92 -56.65 14.01
N ALA A 13 21.06 -56.15 12.79
CA ALA A 13 21.20 -54.72 12.51
C ALA A 13 19.83 -54.06 12.68
N VAL A 14 19.61 -53.34 13.78
CA VAL A 14 18.46 -52.48 13.99
C VAL A 14 18.75 -51.15 13.27
N LEU A 15 18.11 -50.93 12.13
CA LEU A 15 18.09 -49.66 11.42
C LEU A 15 17.20 -48.69 12.20
N PRO A 16 17.66 -47.52 12.67
CA PRO A 16 16.73 -46.50 13.19
C PRO A 16 15.97 -45.90 12.03
N ALA A 17 14.68 -46.17 11.94
CA ALA A 17 13.74 -45.45 11.08
C ALA A 17 13.66 -44.00 11.60
N LEU A 18 14.37 -43.08 10.98
CA LEU A 18 14.18 -41.63 11.12
C LEU A 18 12.78 -41.33 10.52
N LEU A 19 11.79 -41.31 11.39
CA LEU A 19 10.51 -40.70 11.14
C LEU A 19 10.77 -39.20 10.95
N ALA A 20 10.94 -38.77 9.69
CA ALA A 20 10.78 -37.39 9.30
C ALA A 20 9.29 -37.03 9.57
N GLY A 21 9.05 -36.51 10.77
CA GLY A 21 7.79 -35.87 11.11
C GLY A 21 7.65 -34.65 10.22
N ALA A 22 6.94 -34.77 9.09
CA ALA A 22 6.41 -33.64 8.39
C ALA A 22 5.51 -32.92 9.41
N ALA A 23 6.00 -31.79 9.92
CA ALA A 23 5.21 -30.89 10.73
C ALA A 23 4.04 -30.43 9.87
N HIS A 24 2.92 -31.13 9.97
CA HIS A 24 1.62 -30.59 9.59
C HIS A 24 1.35 -29.48 10.62
N ALA A 25 1.72 -28.25 10.28
CA ALA A 25 1.16 -27.06 10.91
C ALA A 25 -0.33 -27.07 10.52
N GLY A 26 -1.12 -27.82 11.29
CA GLY A 26 -2.52 -28.06 11.03
C GLY A 26 -3.34 -26.83 11.38
N GLU A 27 -4.39 -26.62 10.58
CA GLU A 27 -5.40 -25.55 10.62
C GLU A 27 -6.06 -25.30 11.99
N ALA A 28 -5.89 -26.16 12.98
CA ALA A 28 -6.61 -26.09 14.26
C ALA A 28 -6.03 -25.12 15.28
N GLY A 29 -4.87 -24.51 15.07
CA GLY A 29 -4.18 -23.71 16.09
C GLY A 29 -3.62 -22.36 15.67
N TYR A 30 -3.63 -21.99 14.39
CA TYR A 30 -3.07 -20.70 13.96
C TYR A 30 -3.97 -19.52 14.38
N PRO A 31 -3.40 -18.45 14.97
CA PRO A 31 -2.02 -18.27 15.42
C PRO A 31 -1.80 -18.83 16.86
N GLU A 32 -0.80 -19.68 17.07
CA GLU A 32 -0.42 -20.19 18.41
C GLU A 32 0.60 -19.30 19.14
N ARG A 33 1.15 -18.31 18.48
CA ARG A 33 2.11 -17.34 19.05
C ARG A 33 1.90 -15.95 18.45
N PRO A 34 2.48 -14.89 19.06
CA PRO A 34 2.36 -13.54 18.56
C PRO A 34 2.82 -13.38 17.10
N ILE A 35 2.10 -12.58 16.36
CA ILE A 35 2.40 -12.22 14.97
C ILE A 35 3.15 -10.89 14.96
N ARG A 36 4.18 -10.80 14.13
CA ARG A 36 4.92 -9.58 13.84
C ARG A 36 4.40 -8.95 12.56
N PHE A 37 3.78 -7.79 12.65
CA PHE A 37 3.27 -7.04 11.49
C PHE A 37 4.20 -5.88 11.17
N ILE A 38 5.07 -6.06 10.20
CA ILE A 38 6.05 -5.05 9.77
C ILE A 38 5.36 -3.97 8.95
N VAL A 39 5.50 -2.72 9.41
CA VAL A 39 5.09 -1.52 8.67
C VAL A 39 6.33 -0.81 8.16
N PRO A 40 6.56 -0.71 6.82
CA PRO A 40 7.80 -0.18 6.25
C PRO A 40 7.90 1.35 6.28
N PHE A 41 7.22 1.99 7.23
CA PHE A 41 7.20 3.44 7.44
C PHE A 41 7.21 3.80 8.92
N ALA A 42 7.46 5.09 9.21
CA ALA A 42 7.43 5.61 10.57
C ALA A 42 6.04 5.48 11.20
N ALA A 43 6.01 5.35 12.52
CA ALA A 43 4.79 5.33 13.31
C ALA A 43 3.97 6.63 13.14
N GLY A 44 2.65 6.54 13.30
CA GLY A 44 1.71 7.66 13.20
C GLY A 44 1.29 8.02 11.76
N GLY A 45 1.86 7.39 10.75
CA GLY A 45 1.41 7.53 9.36
C GLY A 45 0.15 6.70 9.06
N ALA A 46 -0.51 6.95 7.93
CA ALA A 46 -1.76 6.26 7.56
C ALA A 46 -1.60 4.74 7.46
N ALA A 47 -0.45 4.25 7.01
CA ALA A 47 -0.14 2.81 6.99
C ALA A 47 -0.07 2.22 8.41
N ASP A 48 0.58 2.93 9.35
CA ASP A 48 0.69 2.51 10.75
C ASP A 48 -0.67 2.52 11.46
N VAL A 49 -1.45 3.58 11.28
CA VAL A 49 -2.81 3.68 11.86
C VAL A 49 -3.70 2.54 11.34
N THR A 50 -3.66 2.27 10.03
CA THR A 50 -4.41 1.14 9.43
C THR A 50 -3.94 -0.20 9.97
N ALA A 51 -2.61 -0.42 10.09
CA ALA A 51 -2.06 -1.64 10.63
C ALA A 51 -2.52 -1.88 12.07
N ARG A 52 -2.42 -0.87 12.94
CA ARG A 52 -2.81 -0.96 14.34
C ARG A 52 -4.30 -1.22 14.52
N LEU A 53 -5.14 -0.55 13.72
CA LEU A 53 -6.58 -0.78 13.73
C LEU A 53 -6.93 -2.24 13.47
N VAL A 54 -6.37 -2.80 12.39
CA VAL A 54 -6.61 -4.20 11.98
C VAL A 54 -5.96 -5.17 12.96
N ALA A 55 -4.71 -4.92 13.37
CA ALA A 55 -3.95 -5.76 14.29
C ALA A 55 -4.67 -5.91 15.64
N GLN A 56 -5.18 -4.81 16.18
CA GLN A 56 -5.91 -4.84 17.46
C GLN A 56 -7.17 -5.70 17.37
N ARG A 57 -7.96 -5.55 16.31
CA ARG A 57 -9.21 -6.32 16.15
C ARG A 57 -8.96 -7.80 15.87
N LEU A 58 -7.93 -8.12 15.10
CA LEU A 58 -7.51 -9.51 14.91
C LEU A 58 -6.99 -10.12 16.21
N ALA A 59 -6.25 -9.36 17.02
CA ALA A 59 -5.79 -9.82 18.34
C ALA A 59 -6.96 -10.13 19.28
N ASP A 60 -8.02 -9.31 19.27
CA ASP A 60 -9.24 -9.56 20.04
C ASP A 60 -9.94 -10.86 19.58
N VAL A 61 -10.02 -11.10 18.26
CA VAL A 61 -10.63 -12.30 17.67
C VAL A 61 -9.83 -13.56 17.96
N TRP A 62 -8.50 -13.51 17.84
CA TRP A 62 -7.64 -14.69 17.95
C TRP A 62 -7.12 -14.94 19.36
N ARG A 63 -7.28 -13.97 20.27
CA ARG A 63 -6.67 -13.99 21.62
C ARG A 63 -5.15 -14.18 21.57
N GLN A 64 -4.55 -13.71 20.48
CA GLN A 64 -3.12 -13.69 20.22
C GLN A 64 -2.71 -12.30 19.76
N GLN A 65 -1.53 -11.85 20.18
CA GLN A 65 -1.08 -10.51 19.84
C GLN A 65 -0.65 -10.41 18.37
N VAL A 66 -1.03 -9.30 17.73
CA VAL A 66 -0.50 -8.87 16.44
C VAL A 66 0.30 -7.58 16.70
N VAL A 67 1.63 -7.72 16.74
CA VAL A 67 2.54 -6.65 17.14
C VAL A 67 2.96 -5.86 15.91
N VAL A 68 2.58 -4.58 15.83
CA VAL A 68 2.99 -3.67 14.77
C VAL A 68 4.43 -3.21 15.03
N ASP A 69 5.33 -3.52 14.09
CA ASP A 69 6.75 -3.20 14.11
C ASP A 69 7.11 -2.25 12.96
N ASN A 70 7.34 -0.97 13.28
CA ASN A 70 7.67 0.04 12.31
C ASN A 70 9.15 -0.05 11.90
N ARG A 71 9.42 -0.41 10.64
CA ARG A 71 10.76 -0.54 10.04
C ARG A 71 10.88 0.36 8.82
N GLY A 72 10.89 1.67 9.08
CA GLY A 72 11.07 2.68 8.04
C GLY A 72 12.50 2.78 7.54
N GLY A 73 12.69 3.55 6.46
CA GLY A 73 13.98 3.87 5.86
C GLY A 73 14.12 3.38 4.42
N ALA A 74 14.98 4.04 3.65
CA ALA A 74 15.23 3.76 2.23
C ALA A 74 13.93 3.60 1.40
N ASN A 75 12.97 4.50 1.58
CA ASN A 75 11.63 4.40 0.94
C ASN A 75 10.89 3.09 1.26
N GLY A 76 11.02 2.58 2.49
CA GLY A 76 10.38 1.34 2.93
C GLY A 76 11.12 0.06 2.56
N GLN A 77 12.24 0.12 1.83
CA GLN A 77 12.99 -1.06 1.43
C GLN A 77 13.49 -1.87 2.62
N ILE A 78 13.91 -1.21 3.72
CA ILE A 78 14.39 -1.89 4.93
C ILE A 78 13.32 -2.81 5.49
N GLY A 79 12.10 -2.32 5.69
CA GLY A 79 10.99 -3.12 6.20
C GLY A 79 10.58 -4.25 5.26
N CYS A 80 10.52 -3.97 3.96
CA CYS A 80 10.18 -4.98 2.96
C CYS A 80 11.25 -6.09 2.88
N GLU A 81 12.53 -5.73 2.92
CA GLU A 81 13.63 -6.71 2.91
C GLU A 81 13.64 -7.61 4.14
N ILE A 82 13.37 -7.04 5.33
CA ILE A 82 13.22 -7.82 6.57
C ILE A 82 12.07 -8.83 6.43
N ALA A 83 10.93 -8.40 5.88
CA ALA A 83 9.80 -9.28 5.67
C ALA A 83 10.09 -10.36 4.62
N ALA A 84 10.68 -10.00 3.47
CA ALA A 84 11.01 -10.93 2.41
C ALA A 84 11.95 -12.07 2.85
N LYS A 85 12.85 -11.78 3.80
CA LYS A 85 13.81 -12.75 4.36
C LYS A 85 13.29 -13.50 5.59
N ALA A 86 12.10 -13.21 6.05
CA ALA A 86 11.53 -13.91 7.20
C ALA A 86 11.05 -15.32 6.82
N PRO A 87 10.98 -16.25 7.79
CA PRO A 87 10.41 -17.58 7.54
C PRO A 87 8.97 -17.47 6.98
N PRO A 88 8.62 -18.28 5.97
CA PRO A 88 7.27 -18.30 5.39
C PRO A 88 6.30 -19.15 6.22
N ASP A 89 6.24 -18.89 7.52
CA ASP A 89 5.46 -19.67 8.50
C ASP A 89 4.14 -18.97 8.91
N GLY A 90 3.87 -17.78 8.32
CA GLY A 90 2.68 -16.98 8.59
C GLY A 90 2.79 -16.04 9.78
N PHE A 91 3.89 -16.05 10.58
CA PHE A 91 4.02 -15.21 11.77
C PHE A 91 4.73 -13.87 11.52
N THR A 92 5.22 -13.64 10.33
CA THR A 92 5.72 -12.33 9.90
C THR A 92 4.89 -11.82 8.75
N TRP A 93 4.23 -10.68 8.95
CA TRP A 93 3.44 -10.00 7.93
C TRP A 93 4.13 -8.72 7.49
N LEU A 94 3.82 -8.29 6.29
CA LEU A 94 4.21 -7.00 5.74
C LEU A 94 2.98 -6.17 5.42
N MET A 95 2.98 -4.91 5.82
CA MET A 95 2.09 -3.90 5.25
C MET A 95 2.59 -3.55 3.85
N ALA A 96 2.08 -4.25 2.85
CA ALA A 96 2.28 -3.92 1.45
C ALA A 96 1.56 -2.61 1.11
N THR A 97 2.17 -1.78 0.28
CA THR A 97 1.59 -0.49 -0.11
C THR A 97 1.74 -0.23 -1.60
N SER A 98 0.88 0.64 -2.14
CA SER A 98 0.98 1.12 -3.52
C SER A 98 2.34 1.72 -3.87
N SER A 99 3.11 2.16 -2.86
CA SER A 99 4.47 2.64 -3.08
C SER A 99 5.48 1.49 -3.12
N THR A 100 5.54 0.66 -2.08
CA THR A 100 6.54 -0.42 -1.97
C THR A 100 6.31 -1.55 -2.98
N HIS A 101 5.05 -1.85 -3.32
CA HIS A 101 4.66 -2.88 -4.27
C HIS A 101 4.16 -2.31 -5.61
N GLY A 102 4.53 -1.07 -5.90
CA GLY A 102 4.09 -0.41 -7.14
C GLY A 102 5.04 0.70 -7.59
N SER A 103 4.82 1.93 -7.12
CA SER A 103 5.48 3.11 -7.71
C SER A 103 7.00 3.10 -7.57
N TYR A 104 7.54 2.61 -6.47
CA TYR A 104 8.99 2.60 -6.26
C TYR A 104 9.75 1.68 -7.23
N VAL A 105 9.09 0.65 -7.76
CA VAL A 105 9.68 -0.23 -8.80
C VAL A 105 10.15 0.57 -10.02
N GLY A 106 9.43 1.63 -10.39
CA GLY A 106 9.81 2.51 -11.49
C GLY A 106 10.94 3.51 -11.15
N PHE A 107 11.04 3.91 -9.87
CA PHE A 107 11.97 4.97 -9.42
C PHE A 107 13.29 4.45 -8.89
N ILE A 108 13.28 3.31 -8.20
CA ILE A 108 14.46 2.78 -7.52
C ILE A 108 15.24 1.93 -8.51
N ALA A 109 16.47 2.33 -8.79
CA ALA A 109 17.30 1.64 -9.78
C ALA A 109 17.67 0.20 -9.39
N LYS A 110 17.79 -0.07 -8.07
CA LYS A 110 18.07 -1.39 -7.53
C LYS A 110 17.21 -1.62 -6.28
N MET A 111 16.16 -2.39 -6.45
CA MET A 111 15.33 -2.86 -5.33
C MET A 111 16.09 -3.96 -4.56
N THR A 112 15.89 -4.01 -3.23
CA THR A 112 16.46 -5.07 -2.37
C THR A 112 15.55 -6.29 -2.24
N TYR A 113 14.35 -6.23 -2.84
CA TYR A 113 13.34 -7.28 -2.88
C TYR A 113 12.55 -7.21 -4.20
N ASP A 114 11.92 -8.31 -4.56
CA ASP A 114 10.95 -8.37 -5.67
C ASP A 114 9.51 -8.32 -5.10
N PRO A 115 8.71 -7.27 -5.39
CA PRO A 115 7.39 -7.11 -4.79
C PRO A 115 6.37 -8.18 -5.22
N VAL A 116 6.67 -8.97 -6.22
CA VAL A 116 5.79 -10.06 -6.71
C VAL A 116 6.30 -11.43 -6.27
N LYS A 117 7.62 -11.68 -6.41
CA LYS A 117 8.17 -13.01 -6.18
C LYS A 117 8.50 -13.30 -4.72
N ASP A 118 8.83 -12.28 -3.94
CA ASP A 118 9.26 -12.47 -2.55
C ASP A 118 8.08 -12.46 -1.56
N PHE A 119 6.83 -12.27 -2.06
CA PHE A 119 5.66 -12.15 -1.21
C PHE A 119 4.44 -12.90 -1.76
N ASP A 120 3.68 -13.49 -0.84
CA ASP A 120 2.33 -13.96 -1.07
C ASP A 120 1.32 -12.89 -0.64
N ALA A 121 0.48 -12.46 -1.57
CA ALA A 121 -0.59 -11.51 -1.28
C ALA A 121 -1.68 -12.16 -0.43
N VAL A 122 -2.16 -11.46 0.61
CA VAL A 122 -3.28 -11.93 1.46
C VAL A 122 -4.56 -11.17 1.13
N THR A 123 -4.56 -9.86 1.32
CA THR A 123 -5.71 -9.01 1.01
C THR A 123 -5.33 -7.54 1.02
N GLN A 124 -5.98 -6.78 0.18
CA GLN A 124 -5.97 -5.33 0.28
C GLN A 124 -6.90 -4.90 1.42
N LEU A 125 -6.36 -4.19 2.39
CA LEU A 125 -7.13 -3.69 3.53
C LEU A 125 -7.99 -2.50 3.14
N VAL A 126 -7.37 -1.50 2.55
CA VAL A 126 -8.01 -0.22 2.24
C VAL A 126 -7.55 0.37 0.92
N SER A 127 -8.42 1.21 0.38
CA SER A 127 -8.18 2.10 -0.76
C SER A 127 -8.41 3.54 -0.31
N ILE A 128 -7.42 4.42 -0.53
CA ILE A 128 -7.45 5.81 -0.06
C ILE A 128 -7.29 6.73 -1.26
N PRO A 129 -8.36 7.33 -1.75
CA PRO A 129 -8.28 8.31 -2.81
C PRO A 129 -7.64 9.61 -2.32
N SER A 130 -7.01 10.32 -3.24
CA SER A 130 -6.57 11.69 -3.07
C SER A 130 -7.57 12.64 -3.69
N VAL A 131 -7.45 13.93 -3.36
CA VAL A 131 -8.22 15.01 -3.99
C VAL A 131 -7.25 16.00 -4.64
N LEU A 132 -7.51 16.33 -5.89
CA LEU A 132 -6.96 17.50 -6.55
C LEU A 132 -7.64 18.72 -5.94
N ALA A 133 -6.91 19.44 -5.10
CA ALA A 133 -7.36 20.68 -4.50
C ALA A 133 -6.45 21.83 -4.92
N VAL A 134 -7.06 22.98 -5.19
CA VAL A 134 -6.36 24.22 -5.55
C VAL A 134 -6.51 25.27 -4.46
N HIS A 135 -5.55 26.20 -4.38
CA HIS A 135 -5.70 27.41 -3.58
C HIS A 135 -6.82 28.28 -4.16
N PRO A 136 -7.66 28.95 -3.34
CA PRO A 136 -8.80 29.74 -3.83
C PRO A 136 -8.47 30.85 -4.84
N THR A 137 -7.23 31.37 -4.82
CA THR A 137 -6.75 32.40 -5.79
C THR A 137 -6.55 31.86 -7.19
N ILE A 138 -6.46 30.53 -7.35
CA ILE A 138 -6.35 29.93 -8.68
C ILE A 138 -7.70 30.05 -9.40
N PRO A 139 -7.74 30.71 -10.58
CA PRO A 139 -8.98 30.97 -11.31
C PRO A 139 -9.44 29.72 -12.10
N ALA A 140 -9.59 28.57 -11.37
CA ALA A 140 -10.11 27.32 -11.91
C ALA A 140 -11.11 26.72 -10.91
N ARG A 141 -12.30 26.34 -11.39
CA ARG A 141 -13.40 25.75 -10.63
C ARG A 141 -13.73 24.32 -11.07
N SER A 142 -13.05 23.85 -12.10
CA SER A 142 -13.16 22.49 -12.63
C SER A 142 -11.81 21.99 -13.12
N VAL A 143 -11.71 20.68 -13.37
CA VAL A 143 -10.51 20.07 -13.97
C VAL A 143 -10.26 20.66 -15.37
N ASP A 144 -11.31 20.85 -16.17
CA ASP A 144 -11.21 21.43 -17.53
C ASP A 144 -10.65 22.86 -17.48
N GLU A 145 -11.15 23.71 -16.56
CA GLU A 145 -10.63 25.07 -16.38
C GLU A 145 -9.16 25.06 -15.93
N LEU A 146 -8.77 24.14 -15.05
CA LEU A 146 -7.38 23.98 -14.62
C LEU A 146 -6.48 23.56 -15.78
N VAL A 147 -6.93 22.62 -16.62
CA VAL A 147 -6.18 22.20 -17.82
C VAL A 147 -6.00 23.35 -18.79
N LYS A 148 -7.05 24.15 -19.04
CA LYS A 148 -6.96 25.36 -19.87
C LYS A 148 -5.98 26.39 -19.32
N LEU A 149 -6.02 26.61 -18.01
CA LEU A 149 -5.09 27.51 -17.32
C LEU A 149 -3.65 27.02 -17.43
N ALA A 150 -3.40 25.74 -17.19
CA ALA A 150 -2.07 25.13 -17.28
C ALA A 150 -1.50 25.20 -18.71
N ARG A 151 -2.33 24.99 -19.73
CA ARG A 151 -1.94 25.16 -21.14
C ARG A 151 -1.59 26.60 -21.50
N ALA A 152 -2.31 27.57 -20.93
CA ALA A 152 -2.04 28.99 -21.16
C ALA A 152 -0.79 29.47 -20.41
N ARG A 153 -0.32 28.75 -19.42
CA ARG A 153 0.81 29.09 -18.54
C ARG A 153 1.74 27.90 -18.31
N PRO A 154 2.38 27.36 -19.35
CA PRO A 154 3.23 26.18 -19.22
C PRO A 154 4.39 26.45 -18.25
N GLY A 155 4.65 25.52 -17.35
CA GLY A 155 5.70 25.60 -16.33
C GLY A 155 5.50 26.63 -15.22
N GLN A 156 4.32 27.33 -15.17
CA GLN A 156 4.08 28.35 -14.13
C GLN A 156 3.25 27.85 -12.95
N LEU A 157 2.39 26.84 -13.17
CA LEU A 157 1.62 26.27 -12.07
C LEU A 157 2.46 25.26 -11.30
N THR A 158 2.42 25.37 -9.98
CA THR A 158 3.15 24.48 -9.08
C THR A 158 2.20 23.49 -8.41
N PHE A 159 2.66 22.26 -8.18
CA PHE A 159 1.93 21.32 -7.33
C PHE A 159 2.83 20.76 -6.22
N GLY A 160 2.31 20.73 -5.01
CA GLY A 160 3.00 20.22 -3.84
C GLY A 160 2.73 18.73 -3.59
N SER A 161 3.73 18.00 -3.09
CA SER A 161 3.55 16.64 -2.59
C SER A 161 4.36 16.38 -1.33
N GLY A 162 4.09 15.28 -0.64
CA GLY A 162 4.85 14.82 0.54
C GLY A 162 6.18 14.15 0.20
N GLY A 163 6.73 14.39 -1.00
CA GLY A 163 8.02 13.86 -1.44
C GLY A 163 7.97 13.24 -2.84
N THR A 164 9.16 13.06 -3.42
CA THR A 164 9.32 12.46 -4.76
C THR A 164 8.95 10.97 -4.73
N ALA A 165 8.39 10.46 -5.83
CA ALA A 165 7.95 9.09 -6.02
C ALA A 165 6.75 8.62 -5.18
N GLY A 166 6.27 9.44 -4.25
CA GLY A 166 5.03 9.16 -3.54
C GLY A 166 3.79 9.30 -4.43
N VAL A 167 2.69 8.66 -4.04
CA VAL A 167 1.43 8.68 -4.82
C VAL A 167 0.95 10.10 -5.14
N PRO A 168 1.00 11.10 -4.23
CA PRO A 168 0.61 12.47 -4.57
C PRO A 168 1.47 13.13 -5.67
N HIS A 169 2.77 12.84 -5.70
CA HIS A 169 3.65 13.29 -6.79
C HIS A 169 3.23 12.67 -8.11
N LEU A 170 3.07 11.35 -8.11
CA LEU A 170 2.69 10.61 -9.31
C LEU A 170 1.28 10.95 -9.81
N ALA A 171 0.40 11.39 -8.92
CA ALA A 171 -0.91 11.90 -9.30
C ALA A 171 -0.78 13.17 -10.15
N GLY A 172 0.12 14.08 -9.76
CA GLY A 172 0.45 15.26 -10.57
C GLY A 172 1.06 14.90 -11.92
N GLU A 173 2.01 13.97 -11.92
CA GLU A 173 2.67 13.51 -13.14
C GLU A 173 1.70 12.81 -14.11
N LEU A 174 0.82 11.96 -13.59
CA LEU A 174 -0.24 11.33 -14.40
C LEU A 174 -1.19 12.38 -14.98
N PHE A 175 -1.55 13.39 -14.15
CA PHE A 175 -2.39 14.50 -14.60
C PHE A 175 -1.73 15.26 -15.74
N MET A 176 -0.46 15.64 -15.59
CA MET A 176 0.31 16.33 -16.64
C MET A 176 0.38 15.51 -17.92
N SER A 177 0.71 14.23 -17.80
CA SER A 177 0.82 13.31 -18.94
C SER A 177 -0.50 13.15 -19.69
N MET A 178 -1.62 12.98 -18.98
CA MET A 178 -2.94 12.78 -19.61
C MET A 178 -3.55 14.06 -20.17
N ALA A 179 -3.33 15.20 -19.49
CA ALA A 179 -3.84 16.50 -19.91
C ALA A 179 -2.99 17.17 -21.01
N GLY A 180 -1.74 16.71 -21.22
CA GLY A 180 -0.78 17.36 -22.12
C GLY A 180 -0.44 18.78 -21.62
N VAL A 181 -0.11 18.93 -20.34
CA VAL A 181 0.25 20.21 -19.70
C VAL A 181 1.58 20.10 -18.97
N ASP A 182 2.22 21.24 -18.72
CA ASP A 182 3.47 21.35 -17.99
C ASP A 182 3.25 22.12 -16.68
N MET A 183 3.63 21.50 -15.55
CA MET A 183 3.54 22.07 -14.21
C MET A 183 4.80 21.71 -13.41
N VAL A 184 5.13 22.49 -12.38
CA VAL A 184 6.34 22.29 -11.57
C VAL A 184 6.00 21.55 -10.30
N HIS A 185 6.66 20.41 -10.06
CA HIS A 185 6.56 19.68 -8.79
C HIS A 185 7.42 20.31 -7.70
N VAL A 186 6.83 20.55 -6.52
CA VAL A 186 7.51 21.04 -5.32
C VAL A 186 7.42 19.98 -4.23
N PRO A 187 8.53 19.22 -3.95
CA PRO A 187 8.54 18.19 -2.93
C PRO A 187 8.69 18.80 -1.52
N TYR A 188 7.85 18.35 -0.58
CA TYR A 188 7.93 18.62 0.85
C TYR A 188 8.29 17.33 1.61
N LYS A 189 8.64 17.44 2.89
CA LYS A 189 8.99 16.28 3.73
C LYS A 189 7.78 15.43 4.13
N SER A 190 6.56 15.96 4.00
CA SER A 190 5.32 15.24 4.31
C SER A 190 4.11 15.84 3.59
N GLY A 191 3.02 15.07 3.49
CA GLY A 191 1.74 15.57 2.98
C GLY A 191 1.14 16.70 3.81
N ALA A 192 1.39 16.73 5.12
CA ALA A 192 0.97 17.83 5.99
C ALA A 192 1.67 19.15 5.62
N GLN A 193 2.98 19.11 5.37
CA GLN A 193 3.72 20.29 4.93
C GLN A 193 3.28 20.80 3.56
N SER A 194 3.02 19.89 2.61
CA SER A 194 2.47 20.29 1.31
C SER A 194 1.06 20.87 1.41
N SER A 195 0.25 20.43 2.37
CA SER A 195 -1.06 21.01 2.65
C SER A 195 -0.93 22.43 3.23
N ILE A 196 0.04 22.68 4.12
CA ILE A 196 0.33 24.02 4.63
C ILE A 196 0.78 24.94 3.49
N ALA A 197 1.68 24.49 2.63
CA ALA A 197 2.13 25.25 1.47
C ALA A 197 0.99 25.58 0.48
N LEU A 198 0.01 24.67 0.33
CA LEU A 198 -1.19 24.98 -0.44
C LEU A 198 -2.06 26.04 0.25
N LEU A 199 -2.22 25.95 1.56
CA LEU A 199 -3.02 26.92 2.35
C LEU A 199 -2.40 28.32 2.36
N SER A 200 -1.07 28.44 2.33
CA SER A 200 -0.36 29.72 2.20
C SER A 200 -0.31 30.26 0.77
N GLY A 201 -0.62 29.43 -0.23
CA GLY A 201 -0.51 29.79 -1.64
C GLY A 201 0.91 29.65 -2.24
N ASP A 202 1.84 29.04 -1.49
CA ASP A 202 3.22 28.77 -1.98
C ASP A 202 3.21 27.77 -3.15
N VAL A 203 2.20 26.90 -3.21
CA VAL A 203 1.89 26.06 -4.37
C VAL A 203 0.45 26.26 -4.83
N ALA A 204 0.21 26.09 -6.13
CA ALA A 204 -1.10 26.32 -6.72
C ALA A 204 -2.09 25.20 -6.38
N MET A 205 -1.61 23.97 -6.25
CA MET A 205 -2.44 22.78 -6.04
C MET A 205 -1.69 21.64 -5.36
N THR A 206 -2.46 20.65 -4.89
CA THR A 206 -1.96 19.36 -4.40
C THR A 206 -2.88 18.21 -4.80
N PHE A 207 -2.33 16.98 -4.77
CA PHE A 207 -3.08 15.73 -4.86
C PHE A 207 -3.00 14.97 -3.54
N ASN A 208 -3.26 15.65 -2.44
CA ASN A 208 -3.14 15.05 -1.11
C ASN A 208 -4.33 14.15 -0.78
N THR A 209 -4.14 13.25 0.19
CA THR A 209 -5.20 12.34 0.65
C THR A 209 -6.41 13.13 1.17
N LEU A 210 -7.59 12.52 1.07
CA LEU A 210 -8.82 13.14 1.57
C LEU A 210 -8.73 13.55 3.03
N VAL A 211 -8.12 12.69 3.89
CA VAL A 211 -7.93 12.96 5.32
C VAL A 211 -7.28 14.31 5.58
N THR A 212 -6.22 14.62 4.84
CA THR A 212 -5.48 15.86 5.03
C THR A 212 -6.14 17.08 4.40
N SER A 213 -7.03 16.90 3.43
CA SER A 213 -7.60 18.00 2.64
C SER A 213 -9.02 18.36 3.03
N VAL A 214 -9.87 17.37 3.41
CA VAL A 214 -11.30 17.57 3.72
C VAL A 214 -11.57 18.62 4.79
N PRO A 215 -10.83 18.70 5.91
CA PRO A 215 -11.07 19.73 6.91
C PRO A 215 -10.94 21.15 6.35
N TYR A 216 -9.97 21.39 5.48
CA TYR A 216 -9.73 22.71 4.88
C TYR A 216 -10.71 23.02 3.75
N ILE A 217 -11.14 22.01 3.02
CA ILE A 217 -12.17 22.14 1.98
C ILE A 217 -13.51 22.52 2.61
N ARG A 218 -13.90 21.85 3.70
CA ARG A 218 -15.14 22.17 4.44
C ARG A 218 -15.13 23.58 5.04
N GLN A 219 -13.95 24.13 5.37
CA GLN A 219 -13.76 25.50 5.82
C GLN A 219 -13.71 26.52 4.66
N GLY A 220 -13.82 26.07 3.40
CA GLY A 220 -13.68 26.94 2.22
C GLY A 220 -12.27 27.47 1.95
N LYS A 221 -11.26 26.97 2.69
CA LYS A 221 -9.86 27.37 2.53
C LYS A 221 -9.17 26.74 1.32
N LEU A 222 -9.69 25.64 0.82
CA LEU A 222 -9.25 24.96 -0.39
C LEU A 222 -10.45 24.66 -1.29
N ARG A 223 -10.22 24.66 -2.58
CA ARG A 223 -11.24 24.28 -3.57
C ARG A 223 -10.92 22.91 -4.16
N PRO A 224 -11.78 21.89 -3.96
CA PRO A 224 -11.63 20.59 -4.61
C PRO A 224 -12.07 20.70 -6.07
N LEU A 225 -11.32 20.05 -6.98
CA LEU A 225 -11.68 19.96 -8.40
C LEU A 225 -12.04 18.55 -8.81
N GLY A 226 -11.47 17.52 -8.17
CA GLY A 226 -11.77 16.13 -8.49
C GLY A 226 -11.04 15.16 -7.58
N VAL A 227 -11.63 13.99 -7.35
CA VAL A 227 -10.97 12.89 -6.63
C VAL A 227 -10.23 11.98 -7.61
N THR A 228 -9.16 11.36 -7.13
CA THR A 228 -8.25 10.56 -7.96
C THR A 228 -8.73 9.12 -8.20
N SER A 229 -9.79 8.69 -7.55
CA SER A 229 -10.41 7.38 -7.70
C SER A 229 -11.32 7.33 -8.93
N ILE A 230 -11.57 6.11 -9.43
CA ILE A 230 -12.51 5.90 -10.55
C ILE A 230 -13.98 6.11 -10.14
N ARG A 231 -14.27 6.00 -8.84
CA ARG A 231 -15.58 6.30 -8.25
C ARG A 231 -15.45 7.47 -7.30
N ARG A 232 -16.52 8.26 -7.15
CA ARG A 232 -16.57 9.36 -6.18
C ARG A 232 -16.32 8.86 -4.76
N ALA A 233 -15.65 9.66 -3.95
CA ALA A 233 -15.37 9.33 -2.57
C ALA A 233 -16.58 9.59 -1.68
N ALA A 234 -16.91 8.66 -0.77
CA ALA A 234 -18.03 8.81 0.15
C ALA A 234 -17.94 10.06 1.04
N LEU A 235 -16.73 10.47 1.42
CA LEU A 235 -16.48 11.70 2.19
C LEU A 235 -16.81 12.99 1.43
N MET A 236 -16.85 12.94 0.09
CA MET A 236 -17.06 14.10 -0.79
C MET A 236 -17.88 13.69 -2.03
N PRO A 237 -19.13 13.26 -1.85
CA PRO A 237 -19.98 12.71 -2.93
C PRO A 237 -20.28 13.73 -4.03
N ASP A 238 -20.24 15.03 -3.69
CA ASP A 238 -20.48 16.12 -4.64
C ASP A 238 -19.25 16.44 -5.50
N VAL A 239 -18.06 15.98 -5.13
CA VAL A 239 -16.84 16.20 -5.92
C VAL A 239 -16.72 15.11 -6.98
N PRO A 240 -16.65 15.47 -8.28
CA PRO A 240 -16.51 14.50 -9.34
C PRO A 240 -15.17 13.76 -9.25
N THR A 241 -15.05 12.63 -9.94
CA THR A 241 -13.73 12.06 -10.20
C THR A 241 -13.01 12.89 -11.27
N ILE A 242 -11.67 12.88 -11.27
CA ILE A 242 -10.89 13.52 -12.34
C ILE A 242 -11.23 12.87 -13.69
N SER A 243 -11.55 11.57 -13.68
CA SER A 243 -12.01 10.85 -14.88
C SER A 243 -13.36 11.37 -15.42
N GLU A 244 -14.35 11.59 -14.52
CA GLU A 244 -15.65 12.21 -14.89
C GLU A 244 -15.47 13.65 -15.38
N ALA A 245 -14.50 14.37 -14.81
CA ALA A 245 -14.26 15.78 -15.06
C ALA A 245 -13.39 16.06 -16.31
N GLY A 246 -13.17 15.06 -17.18
CA GLY A 246 -12.56 15.25 -18.49
C GLY A 246 -11.30 14.44 -18.79
N LEU A 247 -10.57 13.94 -17.80
CA LEU A 247 -9.40 13.07 -18.03
C LEU A 247 -9.81 11.60 -17.95
N LYS A 248 -10.55 11.13 -18.94
CA LYS A 248 -11.13 9.78 -18.99
C LYS A 248 -10.10 8.68 -18.72
N GLY A 249 -10.39 7.83 -17.74
CA GLY A 249 -9.50 6.75 -17.30
C GLY A 249 -8.40 7.19 -16.33
N TYR A 250 -8.42 8.44 -15.86
CA TYR A 250 -7.53 8.87 -14.77
C TYR A 250 -7.90 8.12 -13.49
N GLU A 251 -6.94 7.39 -12.96
CA GLU A 251 -7.06 6.72 -11.68
C GLU A 251 -5.70 6.57 -11.03
N ILE A 252 -5.60 7.04 -9.81
CA ILE A 252 -4.43 6.84 -8.96
C ILE A 252 -4.84 6.80 -7.50
N ILE A 253 -4.52 5.71 -6.82
CA ILE A 253 -5.01 5.43 -5.48
C ILE A 253 -3.85 4.96 -4.60
N THR A 254 -3.81 5.46 -3.36
CA THR A 254 -3.03 4.82 -2.31
C THR A 254 -3.81 3.61 -1.81
N TRP A 255 -3.14 2.47 -1.69
CA TRP A 255 -3.71 1.30 -1.04
C TRP A 255 -2.73 0.70 -0.04
N TYR A 256 -3.29 0.03 0.96
CA TYR A 256 -2.56 -0.77 1.94
C TYR A 256 -3.14 -2.17 1.97
N GLY A 257 -2.29 -3.17 2.18
CA GLY A 257 -2.70 -4.57 2.25
C GLY A 257 -1.74 -5.41 3.08
N ILE A 258 -2.13 -6.63 3.37
CA ILE A 258 -1.29 -7.63 4.03
C ILE A 258 -0.65 -8.52 2.98
N SER A 259 0.67 -8.70 3.08
CA SER A 259 1.41 -9.72 2.37
C SER A 259 2.27 -10.52 3.35
N LEU A 260 2.57 -11.76 3.00
CA LEU A 260 3.44 -12.68 3.73
C LEU A 260 4.70 -12.97 2.92
N PRO A 261 5.78 -13.49 3.53
CA PRO A 261 6.91 -14.04 2.77
C PRO A 261 6.44 -15.11 1.78
N ALA A 262 7.05 -15.15 0.61
CA ALA A 262 6.70 -16.13 -0.44
C ALA A 262 6.87 -17.58 0.04
N GLY A 263 5.93 -18.44 -0.31
CA GLY A 263 5.88 -19.84 0.11
C GLY A 263 5.16 -20.06 1.43
N SER A 264 4.44 -19.06 1.94
CA SER A 264 3.60 -19.20 3.15
C SER A 264 2.48 -20.22 2.94
N PRO A 265 2.08 -20.99 3.98
CA PRO A 265 1.05 -22.03 3.82
C PRO A 265 -0.30 -21.45 3.39
N LYS A 266 -0.90 -21.99 2.34
CA LYS A 266 -2.21 -21.55 1.83
C LYS A 266 -3.30 -21.49 2.89
N PRO A 267 -3.47 -22.50 3.78
CA PRO A 267 -4.49 -22.43 4.83
C PRO A 267 -4.29 -21.23 5.77
N VAL A 268 -3.03 -20.84 6.04
CA VAL A 268 -2.72 -19.66 6.85
C VAL A 268 -3.13 -18.38 6.13
N ILE A 269 -2.79 -18.26 4.84
CA ILE A 269 -3.20 -17.12 4.00
C ILE A 269 -4.73 -16.99 3.98
N GLU A 270 -5.45 -18.08 3.73
CA GLU A 270 -6.91 -18.12 3.67
C GLU A 270 -7.55 -17.73 5.01
N LYS A 271 -7.01 -18.22 6.13
CA LYS A 271 -7.48 -17.84 7.47
C LYS A 271 -7.26 -16.36 7.76
N ILE A 272 -6.06 -15.83 7.50
CA ILE A 272 -5.76 -14.40 7.69
C ILE A 272 -6.71 -13.55 6.84
N HIS A 273 -6.91 -13.91 5.58
CA HIS A 273 -7.85 -13.24 4.69
C HIS A 273 -9.27 -13.25 5.25
N ALA A 274 -9.81 -14.43 5.55
CA ALA A 274 -11.19 -14.58 5.99
C ALA A 274 -11.50 -13.78 7.28
N ASP A 275 -10.58 -13.82 8.26
CA ASP A 275 -10.77 -13.10 9.52
C ASP A 275 -10.52 -11.59 9.35
N THR A 276 -9.59 -11.18 8.49
CA THR A 276 -9.39 -9.76 8.14
C THR A 276 -10.63 -9.17 7.47
N VAL A 277 -11.28 -9.89 6.55
CA VAL A 277 -12.52 -9.44 5.91
C VAL A 277 -13.63 -9.22 6.93
N LYS A 278 -13.77 -10.12 7.92
CA LYS A 278 -14.73 -9.92 9.02
C LYS A 278 -14.42 -8.67 9.84
N VAL A 279 -13.14 -8.45 10.17
CA VAL A 279 -12.67 -7.26 10.90
C VAL A 279 -12.98 -5.98 10.12
N LEU A 280 -12.69 -5.95 8.81
CA LEU A 280 -13.00 -4.79 7.97
C LEU A 280 -14.51 -4.49 7.86
N ALA A 281 -15.36 -5.49 8.09
CA ALA A 281 -16.81 -5.33 8.10
C ALA A 281 -17.38 -4.80 9.41
N MET A 282 -16.59 -4.79 10.51
CA MET A 282 -17.04 -4.33 11.83
C MET A 282 -17.41 -2.83 11.79
N PRO A 283 -18.55 -2.42 12.37
CA PRO A 283 -19.00 -1.02 12.33
C PRO A 283 -17.98 -0.03 12.90
N GLU A 284 -17.33 -0.36 14.01
CA GLU A 284 -16.32 0.46 14.64
C GLU A 284 -15.05 0.61 13.79
N VAL A 285 -14.65 -0.43 13.03
CA VAL A 285 -13.54 -0.38 12.10
C VAL A 285 -13.90 0.52 10.91
N ARG A 286 -15.10 0.37 10.36
CA ARG A 286 -15.61 1.21 9.28
C ARG A 286 -15.66 2.68 9.68
N THR A 287 -16.16 2.99 10.88
CA THR A 287 -16.20 4.36 11.38
C THR A 287 -14.81 5.00 11.40
N VAL A 288 -13.79 4.28 11.87
CA VAL A 288 -12.42 4.79 11.87
C VAL A 288 -11.90 4.95 10.44
N LEU A 289 -12.09 3.94 9.58
CA LEU A 289 -11.66 4.01 8.19
C LEU A 289 -12.33 5.15 7.42
N ASP A 290 -13.64 5.34 7.62
CA ASP A 290 -14.38 6.44 7.01
C ASP A 290 -13.83 7.81 7.45
N SER A 291 -13.49 7.96 8.75
CA SER A 291 -12.85 9.19 9.25
C SER A 291 -11.49 9.46 8.60
N LEU A 292 -10.80 8.40 8.18
CA LEU A 292 -9.54 8.46 7.44
C LEU A 292 -9.74 8.59 5.91
N GLY A 293 -10.97 8.66 5.41
CA GLY A 293 -11.26 8.65 3.97
C GLY A 293 -10.79 7.37 3.27
N ALA A 294 -10.66 6.30 4.03
CA ALA A 294 -10.17 5.01 3.58
C ALA A 294 -11.36 4.07 3.35
N ALA A 295 -11.57 3.66 2.11
CA ALA A 295 -12.58 2.67 1.78
C ALA A 295 -12.04 1.25 2.09
N PRO A 296 -12.72 0.45 2.95
CA PRO A 296 -12.34 -0.95 3.15
C PRO A 296 -12.53 -1.75 1.86
N VAL A 297 -11.63 -2.72 1.61
CA VAL A 297 -11.63 -3.54 0.38
C VAL A 297 -11.87 -5.01 0.70
N GLY A 298 -10.90 -5.71 1.26
CA GLY A 298 -11.06 -7.13 1.63
C GLY A 298 -11.15 -8.08 0.44
N ASN A 299 -10.48 -7.77 -0.68
CA ASN A 299 -10.45 -8.64 -1.85
C ASN A 299 -9.70 -9.95 -1.58
N THR A 300 -9.96 -10.95 -2.42
CA THR A 300 -9.29 -12.26 -2.32
C THR A 300 -7.77 -12.16 -2.54
N PRO A 301 -6.98 -13.13 -2.06
CA PRO A 301 -5.54 -13.17 -2.30
C PRO A 301 -5.18 -13.07 -3.79
N ALA A 302 -5.92 -13.77 -4.65
CA ALA A 302 -5.70 -13.74 -6.09
C ALA A 302 -6.01 -12.38 -6.72
N GLU A 303 -7.07 -11.71 -6.27
CA GLU A 303 -7.41 -10.35 -6.73
C GLU A 303 -6.36 -9.35 -6.25
N PHE A 304 -5.87 -9.46 -5.02
CA PHE A 304 -4.85 -8.56 -4.51
C PHE A 304 -3.50 -8.77 -5.21
N ALA A 305 -3.09 -10.02 -5.47
CA ALA A 305 -1.92 -10.31 -6.29
C ALA A 305 -2.02 -9.65 -7.67
N ARG A 306 -3.19 -9.74 -8.31
CA ARG A 306 -3.45 -9.10 -9.61
C ARG A 306 -3.34 -7.57 -9.54
N VAL A 307 -3.80 -6.93 -8.45
CA VAL A 307 -3.64 -5.47 -8.24
C VAL A 307 -2.17 -5.09 -8.23
N ILE A 308 -1.31 -5.87 -7.56
CA ILE A 308 0.14 -5.65 -7.51
C ILE A 308 0.75 -5.85 -8.90
N GLU A 309 0.53 -7.01 -9.50
CA GLU A 309 1.12 -7.39 -10.80
C GLU A 309 0.76 -6.43 -11.93
N THR A 310 -0.52 -6.06 -12.04
CA THR A 310 -0.99 -5.15 -13.10
C THR A 310 -0.67 -3.69 -12.83
N GLY A 311 -0.47 -3.33 -11.56
CA GLY A 311 -0.09 -1.97 -11.16
C GLY A 311 1.34 -1.61 -11.56
N ILE A 312 2.30 -2.53 -11.37
CA ILE A 312 3.72 -2.27 -11.61
C ILE A 312 4.03 -1.77 -13.03
N PRO A 313 3.56 -2.40 -14.12
CA PRO A 313 3.82 -1.91 -15.47
C PRO A 313 3.29 -0.50 -15.73
N ARG A 314 2.14 -0.14 -15.15
CA ARG A 314 1.55 1.21 -15.25
C ARG A 314 2.47 2.24 -14.60
N TRP A 315 2.99 1.95 -13.40
CA TRP A 315 3.95 2.80 -12.69
C TRP A 315 5.26 2.96 -13.44
N VAL A 316 5.83 1.85 -13.93
CA VAL A 316 7.07 1.88 -14.70
C VAL A 316 6.92 2.72 -15.98
N LYS A 317 5.78 2.59 -16.67
CA LYS A 317 5.48 3.40 -17.86
C LYS A 317 5.38 4.90 -17.50
N LEU A 318 4.67 5.24 -16.43
CA LEU A 318 4.53 6.64 -15.97
C LEU A 318 5.90 7.24 -15.62
N VAL A 319 6.70 6.52 -14.81
CA VAL A 319 8.04 6.98 -14.41
C VAL A 319 8.96 7.17 -15.63
N LYS A 320 8.88 6.29 -16.62
CA LYS A 320 9.66 6.45 -17.87
C LYS A 320 9.25 7.70 -18.64
N SER A 321 7.96 8.03 -18.66
CA SER A 321 7.48 9.26 -19.33
C SER A 321 7.96 10.53 -18.62
N MET A 322 8.11 10.51 -17.29
CA MET A 322 8.64 11.64 -16.51
C MET A 322 10.14 11.90 -16.75
N ARG A 323 10.92 10.84 -17.01
CA ARG A 323 12.37 10.94 -17.28
C ARG A 323 12.69 11.43 -18.70
N SER A 324 11.68 11.66 -19.50
CA SER A 324 11.78 12.28 -20.81
C SER A 324 11.04 13.62 -20.79
N PRO A 325 11.57 14.65 -20.08
CA PRO A 325 11.01 15.98 -20.22
C PRO A 325 11.24 16.41 -21.66
N GLY A 326 10.18 16.80 -22.33
CA GLY A 326 10.03 17.23 -23.71
C GLY A 326 11.30 17.40 -24.56
N LYS A 327 11.47 16.51 -25.54
CA LYS A 327 12.15 16.90 -26.77
C LYS A 327 11.28 17.89 -27.54
#